data_2a0da57c0aaf2fbde56078eef6fec9e1
#
_entry.id   2a0da57c0aaf2fbde56078eef6fec9e1
#
_cell.length_a   1.000
_cell.length_b   1.000
_cell.length_c   1.000
_cell.angle_alpha   90.00
_cell.angle_beta   90.00
_cell.angle_gamma   90.00
#
_symmetry.space_group_name_H-M   'P 1'
#
loop_
_entity.id
_entity.type
_entity.pdbx_description
1 polymer ?
#
loop_
_entity_poly.entity_id
_entity_poly.type
_entity_poly.pdbx_seq_one_letter_code
_entity_poly.pdbx_strand_id
1 'polypeptide(L)'
;MAEKISNFRDLRVYKLAFELQQEVFETSKQFPVEERYALTDQVRRSSRSIGANLSEAWQKRRYLAHFVSKLTDADGLRLVAYASESEQAETQHWLDTALACNYVSEQKSKVLLEKCSRIGQMLGTMMAKPEKFCQNKS
;
A
#
# COMPACT_ATOMS: atom_id res chain seq x y z
N MET A 1 24.23 12.62 -0.60
CA MET A 1 24.34 12.09 0.78
C MET A 1 23.11 11.26 1.10
N ALA A 2 23.32 10.06 1.57
CA ALA A 2 22.21 9.17 1.87
C ALA A 2 21.47 9.63 3.12
N GLU A 3 20.15 9.62 3.07
CA GLU A 3 19.34 9.90 4.23
C GLU A 3 19.48 8.78 5.23
N LYS A 4 19.62 9.15 6.49
CA LYS A 4 19.66 8.17 7.54
C LYS A 4 18.23 7.79 7.92
N ILE A 5 17.91 6.51 7.79
CA ILE A 5 16.60 5.99 8.14
C ILE A 5 16.68 5.41 9.53
N SER A 6 16.09 6.08 10.50
CA SER A 6 16.08 5.59 11.88
C SER A 6 14.71 5.06 12.31
N ASN A 7 13.68 5.32 11.53
CA ASN A 7 12.32 4.96 11.88
C ASN A 7 11.57 4.64 10.59
N PHE A 8 10.56 3.76 10.66
CA PHE A 8 9.79 3.44 9.46
C PHE A 8 9.12 4.67 8.84
N ARG A 9 8.84 5.67 9.66
CA ARG A 9 8.21 6.90 9.19
C ARG A 9 9.12 7.70 8.26
N ASP A 10 10.42 7.44 8.28
CA ASP A 10 11.38 8.09 7.38
C ASP A 10 11.41 7.45 6.01
N LEU A 11 10.86 6.25 5.86
CA LEU A 11 10.83 5.56 4.57
C LEU A 11 9.93 6.32 3.59
N ARG A 12 10.45 6.57 2.38
CA ARG A 12 9.66 7.25 1.36
C ARG A 12 8.41 6.46 1.01
N VAL A 13 8.53 5.14 0.94
CA VAL A 13 7.39 4.29 0.61
C VAL A 13 6.31 4.36 1.69
N TYR A 14 6.71 4.47 2.95
CA TYR A 14 5.73 4.63 4.03
C TYR A 14 5.01 5.96 3.90
N LYS A 15 5.75 7.04 3.64
CA LYS A 15 5.15 8.37 3.48
C LYS A 15 4.14 8.37 2.35
N LEU A 16 4.47 7.72 1.23
CA LEU A 16 3.56 7.64 0.10
C LEU A 16 2.34 6.77 0.41
N ALA A 17 2.55 5.66 1.12
CA ALA A 17 1.43 4.80 1.54
C ALA A 17 0.49 5.54 2.48
N PHE A 18 1.04 6.32 3.40
CA PHE A 18 0.23 7.11 4.31
C PHE A 18 -0.55 8.18 3.55
N GLU A 19 0.09 8.85 2.62
CA GLU A 19 -0.54 9.84 1.76
C GLU A 19 -1.70 9.22 0.96
N LEU A 20 -1.48 8.03 0.40
CA LEU A 20 -2.51 7.31 -0.33
C LEU A 20 -3.72 7.02 0.57
N GLN A 21 -3.47 6.48 1.77
CA GLN A 21 -4.59 6.13 2.65
C GLN A 21 -5.40 7.35 3.07
N GLN A 22 -4.74 8.48 3.27
CA GLN A 22 -5.44 9.70 3.65
C GLN A 22 -6.27 10.25 2.49
N GLU A 23 -5.75 10.17 1.26
CA GLU A 23 -6.53 10.56 0.09
C GLU A 23 -7.71 9.62 -0.15
N VAL A 24 -7.50 8.33 0.05
CA VAL A 24 -8.60 7.35 -0.04
C VAL A 24 -9.68 7.67 0.98
N PHE A 25 -9.28 8.02 2.21
CA PHE A 25 -10.22 8.38 3.25
C PHE A 25 -11.06 9.58 2.83
N GLU A 26 -10.42 10.65 2.37
CA GLU A 26 -11.12 11.86 1.96
C GLU A 26 -12.04 11.61 0.76
N THR A 27 -11.52 10.89 -0.24
CA THR A 27 -12.28 10.57 -1.45
C THR A 27 -13.52 9.72 -1.12
N SER A 28 -13.36 8.77 -0.24
CA SER A 28 -14.44 7.82 0.09
C SER A 28 -15.53 8.42 0.97
N LYS A 29 -15.32 9.62 1.51
CA LYS A 29 -16.40 10.31 2.23
C LYS A 29 -17.60 10.60 1.33
N GLN A 30 -17.39 10.67 0.04
CA GLN A 30 -18.45 10.96 -0.92
C GLN A 30 -19.13 9.71 -1.46
N PHE A 31 -18.67 8.53 -1.06
CA PHE A 31 -19.31 7.28 -1.50
C PHE A 31 -20.72 7.16 -0.88
N PRO A 32 -21.66 6.53 -1.61
CA PRO A 32 -23.02 6.38 -1.06
C PRO A 32 -23.02 5.61 0.26
N VAL A 33 -23.96 5.95 1.11
CA VAL A 33 -24.06 5.32 2.43
C VAL A 33 -24.32 3.83 2.34
N GLU A 34 -25.00 3.38 1.28
CA GLU A 34 -25.26 1.96 1.09
C GLU A 34 -24.00 1.15 0.78
N GLU A 35 -22.90 1.82 0.43
CA GLU A 35 -21.63 1.15 0.19
C GLU A 35 -20.72 1.10 1.41
N ARG A 36 -21.24 1.53 2.56
CA ARG A 36 -20.42 1.68 3.77
C ARG A 36 -19.61 0.43 4.09
N TYR A 37 -20.25 -0.72 4.06
CA TYR A 37 -19.58 -1.97 4.43
C TYR A 37 -19.01 -2.72 3.24
N ALA A 38 -19.60 -2.55 2.07
CA ALA A 38 -19.22 -3.30 0.89
C ALA A 38 -18.03 -2.69 0.15
N LEU A 39 -17.89 -1.38 0.18
CA LEU A 39 -16.84 -0.71 -0.58
C LEU A 39 -16.04 0.25 0.29
N THR A 40 -16.71 1.17 0.98
CA THR A 40 -16.04 2.23 1.73
C THR A 40 -15.09 1.67 2.79
N ASP A 41 -15.59 0.76 3.61
CA ASP A 41 -14.75 0.13 4.64
C ASP A 41 -13.63 -0.67 4.03
N GLN A 42 -13.89 -1.36 2.92
CA GLN A 42 -12.90 -2.22 2.30
C GLN A 42 -11.72 -1.41 1.74
N VAL A 43 -12.00 -0.34 1.01
CA VAL A 43 -10.90 0.45 0.44
C VAL A 43 -10.12 1.18 1.52
N ARG A 44 -10.80 1.64 2.57
CA ARG A 44 -10.12 2.27 3.69
C ARG A 44 -9.21 1.28 4.41
N ARG A 45 -9.73 0.08 4.68
CA ARG A 45 -8.95 -0.93 5.37
C ARG A 45 -7.75 -1.39 4.56
N SER A 46 -7.95 -1.70 3.29
CA SER A 46 -6.85 -2.18 2.45
C SER A 46 -5.76 -1.12 2.30
N SER A 47 -6.13 0.13 2.06
CA SER A 47 -5.13 1.19 1.92
C SER A 47 -4.36 1.45 3.20
N ARG A 48 -5.01 1.38 4.35
CA ARG A 48 -4.36 1.56 5.65
C ARG A 48 -3.44 0.39 5.99
N SER A 49 -3.77 -0.79 5.52
CA SER A 49 -2.96 -1.98 5.79
C SER A 49 -1.62 -1.96 5.07
N ILE A 50 -1.49 -1.22 3.98
CA ILE A 50 -0.19 -1.08 3.31
C ILE A 50 0.84 -0.50 4.28
N GLY A 51 0.52 0.63 4.88
CA GLY A 51 1.41 1.27 5.84
C GLY A 51 1.63 0.43 7.09
N ALA A 52 0.58 -0.25 7.57
CA ALA A 52 0.69 -1.11 8.72
C ALA A 52 1.69 -2.26 8.47
N ASN A 53 1.62 -2.88 7.30
CA ASN A 53 2.55 -3.94 6.95
C ASN A 53 3.97 -3.42 6.75
N LEU A 54 4.11 -2.20 6.24
CA LEU A 54 5.42 -1.57 6.13
C LEU A 54 6.07 -1.33 7.49
N SER A 55 5.29 -0.85 8.46
CA SER A 55 5.82 -0.64 9.81
C SER A 55 6.24 -1.95 10.46
N GLU A 56 5.47 -3.02 10.25
CA GLU A 56 5.84 -4.33 10.75
C GLU A 56 7.09 -4.88 10.06
N ALA A 57 7.20 -4.66 8.74
CA ALA A 57 8.39 -5.08 8.00
C ALA A 57 9.63 -4.41 8.58
N TRP A 58 9.54 -3.11 8.86
CA TRP A 58 10.67 -2.38 9.41
C TRP A 58 11.11 -2.94 10.75
N GLN A 59 10.15 -3.27 11.62
CA GLN A 59 10.45 -3.86 12.92
C GLN A 59 11.07 -5.25 12.79
N LYS A 60 10.77 -5.95 11.72
CA LYS A 60 11.26 -7.31 11.50
C LYS A 60 12.48 -7.39 10.58
N ARG A 61 13.10 -6.25 10.30
CA ARG A 61 14.24 -6.22 9.36
C ARG A 61 15.47 -6.95 9.86
N ARG A 62 15.50 -7.33 11.13
CA ARG A 62 16.53 -8.21 11.66
C ARG A 62 16.45 -9.59 11.02
N TYR A 63 15.28 -10.01 10.63
CA TYR A 63 15.02 -11.32 10.06
C TYR A 63 14.59 -11.15 8.60
N LEU A 64 15.50 -11.46 7.70
CA LEU A 64 15.33 -11.20 6.27
C LEU A 64 14.00 -11.76 5.73
N ALA A 65 13.72 -13.03 6.06
CA ALA A 65 12.52 -13.67 5.55
C ALA A 65 11.24 -12.98 6.04
N HIS A 66 11.22 -12.56 7.30
CA HIS A 66 10.05 -11.86 7.84
C HIS A 66 9.90 -10.48 7.21
N PHE A 67 11.02 -9.79 6.99
CA PHE A 67 11.01 -8.49 6.35
C PHE A 67 10.39 -8.58 4.94
N VAL A 68 10.88 -9.51 4.13
CA VAL A 68 10.38 -9.70 2.77
C VAL A 68 8.92 -10.15 2.78
N SER A 69 8.55 -11.01 3.71
CA SER A 69 7.18 -11.49 3.82
C SER A 69 6.20 -10.33 4.07
N LYS A 70 6.55 -9.41 4.97
CA LYS A 70 5.69 -8.26 5.24
C LYS A 70 5.65 -7.26 4.10
N LEU A 71 6.75 -7.11 3.37
CA LEU A 71 6.74 -6.28 2.16
C LEU A 71 5.84 -6.90 1.09
N THR A 72 5.87 -8.21 0.98
CA THR A 72 5.00 -8.94 0.04
C THR A 72 3.54 -8.72 0.39
N ASP A 73 3.20 -8.76 1.67
CA ASP A 73 1.82 -8.50 2.12
C ASP A 73 1.41 -7.07 1.76
N ALA A 74 2.28 -6.09 2.01
CA ALA A 74 1.99 -4.70 1.67
C ALA A 74 1.78 -4.54 0.17
N ASP A 75 2.60 -5.21 -0.65
CA ASP A 75 2.49 -5.15 -2.10
C ASP A 75 1.17 -5.75 -2.58
N GLY A 76 0.75 -6.86 -2.00
CA GLY A 76 -0.52 -7.48 -2.35
C GLY A 76 -1.71 -6.58 -2.07
N LEU A 77 -1.65 -5.77 -1.02
CA LEU A 77 -2.75 -4.89 -0.66
C LEU A 77 -2.91 -3.72 -1.61
N ARG A 78 -1.85 -3.31 -2.29
CA ARG A 78 -1.93 -2.18 -3.21
C ARG A 78 -2.23 -2.58 -4.64
N LEU A 79 -1.94 -3.82 -5.02
CA LEU A 79 -1.87 -4.23 -6.41
C LEU A 79 -2.96 -5.20 -6.80
N VAL A 80 -3.59 -4.98 -7.94
CA VAL A 80 -4.36 -6.03 -8.61
C VAL A 80 -3.34 -6.86 -9.34
N ALA A 81 -2.72 -7.72 -8.60
CA ALA A 81 -1.71 -8.56 -9.18
C ALA A 81 -2.37 -9.60 -10.07
N TYR A 82 -1.60 -10.43 -10.58
CA TYR A 82 -1.99 -11.53 -11.40
C TYR A 82 -3.20 -12.21 -10.79
N ALA A 83 -4.29 -12.05 -11.46
CA ALA A 83 -5.63 -12.25 -10.96
C ALA A 83 -5.85 -13.47 -10.09
N SER A 84 -5.13 -14.53 -10.31
CA SER A 84 -5.43 -15.78 -9.62
C SER A 84 -4.67 -15.96 -8.31
N GLU A 85 -3.71 -15.10 -8.00
CA GLU A 85 -2.80 -15.40 -6.91
C GLU A 85 -2.84 -14.42 -5.76
N SER A 86 -3.41 -13.26 -5.93
CA SER A 86 -3.37 -12.26 -4.89
C SER A 86 -4.77 -11.83 -4.47
N GLU A 87 -5.29 -12.51 -3.48
CA GLU A 87 -6.52 -12.09 -2.85
C GLU A 87 -6.31 -10.84 -2.02
N GLN A 88 -5.06 -10.40 -1.87
CA GLN A 88 -4.70 -9.22 -1.08
C GLN A 88 -4.54 -7.97 -1.93
N ALA A 89 -4.65 -8.09 -3.24
CA ALA A 89 -4.51 -6.95 -4.14
C ALA A 89 -5.78 -6.12 -4.14
N GLU A 90 -6.08 -5.52 -3.01
CA GLU A 90 -7.41 -4.98 -2.77
C GLU A 90 -7.57 -3.51 -3.13
N THR A 91 -6.59 -2.68 -2.84
CA THR A 91 -6.80 -1.24 -2.97
C THR A 91 -7.12 -0.83 -4.41
N GLN A 92 -6.36 -1.31 -5.38
CA GLN A 92 -6.64 -1.00 -6.77
C GLN A 92 -7.98 -1.56 -7.23
N HIS A 93 -8.30 -2.77 -6.77
CA HIS A 93 -9.59 -3.36 -7.11
C HIS A 93 -10.75 -2.50 -6.62
N TRP A 94 -10.68 -2.05 -5.37
CA TRP A 94 -11.75 -1.21 -4.83
C TRP A 94 -11.81 0.16 -5.50
N LEU A 95 -10.65 0.70 -5.90
CA LEU A 95 -10.62 1.95 -6.66
C LEU A 95 -11.22 1.78 -8.04
N ASP A 96 -10.94 0.65 -8.70
CA ASP A 96 -11.56 0.34 -9.99
C ASP A 96 -13.07 0.21 -9.84
N THR A 97 -13.52 -0.41 -8.76
CA THR A 97 -14.94 -0.55 -8.46
C THR A 97 -15.59 0.81 -8.29
N ALA A 98 -14.95 1.69 -7.52
CA ALA A 98 -15.48 3.03 -7.29
C ALA A 98 -15.58 3.82 -8.60
N LEU A 99 -14.60 3.67 -9.48
CA LEU A 99 -14.63 4.34 -10.78
C LEU A 99 -15.77 3.79 -11.64
N ALA A 100 -15.90 2.47 -11.69
CA ALA A 100 -16.96 1.82 -12.48
C ALA A 100 -18.35 2.23 -12.03
N CYS A 101 -18.50 2.49 -10.74
CA CYS A 101 -19.79 2.93 -10.16
C CYS A 101 -19.98 4.45 -10.20
N ASN A 102 -19.03 5.17 -10.75
CA ASN A 102 -19.06 6.64 -10.84
C ASN A 102 -19.03 7.34 -9.48
N TYR A 103 -18.41 6.71 -8.47
CA TYR A 103 -18.25 7.31 -7.15
C TYR A 103 -17.02 8.20 -7.07
N VAL A 104 -16.11 8.07 -8.03
CA VAL A 104 -14.89 8.85 -8.11
C VAL A 104 -14.67 9.25 -9.57
N SER A 105 -14.09 10.41 -9.81
CA SER A 105 -13.79 10.88 -11.16
C SER A 105 -12.62 10.10 -11.76
N GLU A 106 -12.56 10.05 -13.09
CA GLU A 106 -11.44 9.42 -13.78
C GLU A 106 -10.12 10.07 -13.38
N GLN A 107 -10.12 11.39 -13.26
CA GLN A 107 -8.91 12.12 -12.90
C GLN A 107 -8.43 11.75 -11.49
N LYS A 108 -9.34 11.69 -10.53
CA LYS A 108 -8.99 11.34 -9.16
C LYS A 108 -8.55 9.89 -9.07
N SER A 109 -9.25 9.00 -9.77
CA SER A 109 -8.89 7.59 -9.82
C SER A 109 -7.46 7.43 -10.36
N LYS A 110 -7.14 8.14 -11.41
CA LYS A 110 -5.81 8.08 -12.01
C LYS A 110 -4.73 8.49 -11.01
N VAL A 111 -4.97 9.56 -10.26
CA VAL A 111 -4.01 10.04 -9.25
C VAL A 111 -3.78 8.96 -8.19
N LEU A 112 -4.86 8.36 -7.69
CA LEU A 112 -4.75 7.34 -6.65
C LEU A 112 -4.07 6.07 -7.18
N LEU A 113 -4.39 5.65 -8.40
CA LEU A 113 -3.76 4.47 -8.99
C LEU A 113 -2.28 4.70 -9.29
N GLU A 114 -1.90 5.91 -9.66
CA GLU A 114 -0.49 6.24 -9.84
C GLU A 114 0.28 6.11 -8.53
N LYS A 115 -0.31 6.51 -7.43
CA LYS A 115 0.32 6.33 -6.12
C LYS A 115 0.49 4.86 -5.78
N CYS A 116 -0.52 4.05 -6.07
CA CYS A 116 -0.40 2.60 -5.90
C CYS A 116 0.77 2.03 -6.72
N SER A 117 0.89 2.47 -7.96
CA SER A 117 1.96 2.01 -8.85
C SER A 117 3.34 2.40 -8.32
N ARG A 118 3.49 3.63 -7.85
CA ARG A 118 4.77 4.09 -7.29
C ARG A 118 5.13 3.33 -6.03
N ILE A 119 4.16 3.07 -5.17
CA ILE A 119 4.38 2.26 -3.98
C ILE A 119 4.91 0.88 -4.39
N GLY A 120 4.30 0.28 -5.40
CA GLY A 120 4.74 -1.02 -5.89
C GLY A 120 6.16 -1.03 -6.40
N GLN A 121 6.56 0.01 -7.13
CA GLN A 121 7.94 0.12 -7.60
C GLN A 121 8.91 0.21 -6.44
N MET A 122 8.57 0.98 -5.43
CA MET A 122 9.41 1.13 -4.24
C MET A 122 9.51 -0.18 -3.46
N LEU A 123 8.39 -0.86 -3.27
CA LEU A 123 8.38 -2.16 -2.58
C LEU A 123 9.17 -3.20 -3.36
N GLY A 124 9.03 -3.20 -4.69
CA GLY A 124 9.80 -4.10 -5.54
C GLY A 124 11.30 -3.90 -5.39
N THR A 125 11.73 -2.64 -5.33
CA THR A 125 13.14 -2.31 -5.12
C THR A 125 13.62 -2.82 -3.76
N MET A 126 12.82 -2.62 -2.71
CA MET A 126 13.18 -3.09 -1.39
C MET A 126 13.26 -4.62 -1.32
N MET A 127 12.33 -5.30 -1.98
CA MET A 127 12.32 -6.77 -1.99
C MET A 127 13.46 -7.34 -2.82
N ALA A 128 13.89 -6.62 -3.86
CA ALA A 128 15.00 -7.07 -4.70
C ALA A 128 16.34 -7.01 -3.98
N LYS A 129 16.49 -6.05 -3.06
CA LYS A 129 17.73 -5.88 -2.31
C LYS A 129 17.41 -5.64 -0.83
N PRO A 130 16.81 -6.63 -0.18
CA PRO A 130 16.37 -6.44 1.19
C PRO A 130 17.51 -6.23 2.16
N GLU A 131 18.70 -6.72 1.83
CA GLU A 131 19.88 -6.58 2.69
C GLU A 131 20.29 -5.13 2.91
N LYS A 132 19.86 -4.22 2.04
CA LYS A 132 20.13 -2.80 2.23
C LYS A 132 19.35 -2.21 3.40
N PHE A 133 18.26 -2.87 3.77
CA PHE A 133 17.37 -2.40 4.83
C PHE A 133 17.47 -3.26 6.07
N CYS A 134 17.85 -4.52 5.92
CA CYS A 134 17.96 -5.45 7.03
C CYS A 134 19.25 -5.23 7.78
N GLN A 135 19.19 -5.39 9.10
CA GLN A 135 20.39 -5.36 9.90
C GLN A 135 21.09 -6.69 9.77
N ASN A 136 22.27 -6.66 9.19
CA ASN A 136 23.09 -7.85 9.09
C ASN A 136 23.70 -8.16 10.44
N LYS A 137 23.26 -9.27 10.99
CA LYS A 137 23.87 -9.83 12.18
C LYS A 137 24.66 -11.04 11.74
N SER A 138 25.91 -10.86 11.70
CA SER A 138 26.81 -12.00 11.48
C SER A 138 26.83 -12.88 12.71
#